data_a3c68e2083ca79fe73b6b66ceacdaf4a
#
_entry.id   a3c68e2083ca79fe73b6b66ceacdaf4a
#
_cell.length_a   1.000
_cell.length_b   1.000
_cell.length_c   1.000
_cell.angle_alpha   90.00
_cell.angle_beta   90.00
_cell.angle_gamma   90.00
#
_symmetry.space_group_name_H-M   'P 1'
#
loop_
_entity.id
_entity.type
_entity.pdbx_description
1 polymer ?
#
loop_
_entity_poly.entity_id
_entity_poly.type
_entity_poly.pdbx_seq_one_letter_code
_entity_poly.pdbx_strand_id
1 'polypeptide(L)'
;MYPFMTLNDNTEIVHSETLDDGTVKVYIEKPDEKDCFHHMTVYLPSYKITEVTGFTDEEVKKYMDIIKSKAHLIIQFAAEGD
;
A
#
# COMPACT_ATOMS: atom_id res chain seq x y z
N MET A 1 3.79 8.81 7.05
CA MET A 1 3.51 8.35 5.68
C MET A 1 2.51 9.28 5.01
N TYR A 2 2.51 9.33 3.71
CA TYR A 2 1.68 10.26 2.95
C TYR A 2 0.46 9.53 2.38
N PRO A 3 -0.74 10.11 2.48
CA PRO A 3 -1.92 9.49 1.89
C PRO A 3 -1.83 9.50 0.37
N PHE A 4 -2.22 8.39 -0.25
CA PHE A 4 -2.23 8.28 -1.70
C PHE A 4 -3.67 8.21 -2.23
N MET A 5 -4.47 7.27 -1.72
CA MET A 5 -5.88 7.16 -2.12
C MET A 5 -6.67 6.40 -1.07
N THR A 6 -7.98 6.61 -1.09
CA THR A 6 -8.94 5.87 -0.27
C THR A 6 -9.91 5.18 -1.22
N LEU A 7 -10.11 3.88 -1.03
CA LEU A 7 -11.02 3.10 -1.85
C LEU A 7 -12.45 3.17 -1.32
N ASN A 8 -13.40 2.69 -2.11
CA ASN A 8 -14.82 2.75 -1.77
C ASN A 8 -15.19 2.00 -0.48
N ASP A 9 -14.39 1.01 -0.12
CA ASP A 9 -14.62 0.21 1.10
C ASP A 9 -13.85 0.75 2.30
N ASN A 10 -13.43 2.02 2.24
CA ASN A 10 -12.65 2.70 3.28
C ASN A 10 -11.22 2.17 3.43
N THR A 11 -10.75 1.37 2.50
CA THR A 11 -9.36 0.95 2.49
C THR A 11 -8.48 2.13 2.13
N GLU A 12 -7.49 2.41 2.97
CA GLU A 12 -6.55 3.51 2.73
C GLU A 12 -5.22 2.99 2.23
N ILE A 13 -4.68 3.66 1.22
CA ILE A 13 -3.35 3.38 0.69
C ILE A 13 -2.48 4.60 0.98
N VAL A 14 -1.41 4.39 1.72
CA VAL A 14 -0.44 5.43 2.06
C VAL A 14 0.95 4.96 1.62
N HIS A 15 1.89 5.90 1.49
CA HIS A 15 3.25 5.56 1.08
C HIS A 15 4.28 6.37 1.85
N SER A 16 5.49 5.86 1.92
CA SER A 16 6.64 6.58 2.48
C SER A 16 7.25 7.48 1.41
N GLU A 17 8.19 8.32 1.82
CA GLU A 17 9.11 8.92 0.89
C GLU A 17 10.07 7.84 0.37
N THR A 18 10.87 8.16 -0.65
CA THR A 18 11.87 7.21 -1.16
C THR A 18 12.89 6.91 -0.06
N LEU A 19 13.05 5.63 0.25
CA LEU A 19 13.96 5.18 1.29
C LEU A 19 15.41 5.17 0.79
N ASP A 20 16.35 5.02 1.72
CA ASP A 20 17.79 5.06 1.42
C ASP A 20 18.23 4.04 0.36
N ASP A 21 17.56 2.90 0.30
CA ASP A 21 17.85 1.85 -0.68
C ASP A 21 17.11 2.04 -2.01
N GLY A 22 16.43 3.16 -2.19
CA GLY A 22 15.67 3.45 -3.40
C GLY A 22 14.28 2.84 -3.45
N THR A 23 13.85 2.17 -2.38
CA THR A 23 12.50 1.58 -2.33
C THR A 23 11.48 2.55 -1.76
N VAL A 24 10.21 2.23 -1.98
CA VAL A 24 9.09 2.97 -1.39
C VAL A 24 8.20 1.98 -0.66
N LYS A 25 7.94 2.25 0.61
CA LYS A 25 7.05 1.42 1.41
C LYS A 25 5.61 1.87 1.18
N VAL A 26 4.77 0.94 0.77
CA VAL A 26 3.33 1.19 0.58
C VAL A 26 2.58 0.40 1.64
N TYR A 27 1.72 1.09 2.37
CA TYR A 27 0.94 0.50 3.44
C TYR A 27 -0.54 0.58 3.10
N ILE A 28 -1.23 -0.55 3.18
CA ILE A 28 -2.66 -0.67 2.88
C ILE A 28 -3.36 -1.07 4.15
N GLU A 29 -4.34 -0.29 4.56
CA GLU A 29 -5.08 -0.53 5.80
C GLU A 29 -6.58 -0.45 5.55
N LYS A 30 -7.30 -1.46 6.02
CA LYS A 30 -8.75 -1.51 5.93
C LYS A 30 -9.33 -1.69 7.32
N PRO A 31 -10.14 -0.74 7.81
CA PRO A 31 -10.80 -0.90 9.11
C PRO A 31 -11.82 -2.02 9.05
N ASP A 32 -11.89 -2.81 10.12
CA ASP A 32 -12.85 -3.89 10.26
C ASP A 32 -13.41 -3.83 11.69
N GLU A 33 -14.73 -3.81 11.81
CA GLU A 33 -15.39 -3.69 13.11
C GLU A 33 -15.14 -4.88 14.03
N LYS A 34 -14.90 -6.05 13.46
CA LYS A 34 -14.73 -7.29 14.24
C LYS A 34 -13.29 -7.55 14.63
N ASP A 35 -12.36 -7.36 13.70
CA ASP A 35 -10.97 -7.76 13.85
C ASP A 35 -10.00 -6.57 13.93
N CYS A 36 -10.49 -5.38 14.20
CA CYS A 36 -9.71 -4.14 14.22
C CYS A 36 -9.30 -3.72 12.81
N PHE A 37 -8.04 -3.83 12.45
CA PHE A 37 -7.58 -3.41 11.13
C PHE A 37 -6.94 -4.55 10.37
N HIS A 38 -7.34 -4.69 9.10
CA HIS A 38 -6.61 -5.52 8.17
C HIS A 38 -5.53 -4.66 7.52
N HIS A 39 -4.33 -5.17 7.38
CA HIS A 39 -3.25 -4.38 6.80
C HIS A 39 -2.25 -5.24 6.03
N MET A 40 -1.55 -4.60 5.10
CA MET A 40 -0.45 -5.23 4.39
C MET A 40 0.57 -4.18 4.00
N THR A 41 1.82 -4.61 3.84
CA THR A 41 2.92 -3.75 3.43
C THR A 41 3.56 -4.30 2.17
N VAL A 42 3.77 -3.42 1.19
CA VAL A 42 4.38 -3.75 -0.10
C VAL A 42 5.51 -2.77 -0.36
N TYR A 43 6.65 -3.26 -0.83
CA TYR A 43 7.78 -2.41 -1.23
C TYR A 43 7.85 -2.32 -2.75
N LEU A 44 8.00 -1.09 -3.26
CA LEU A 44 8.20 -0.83 -4.68
C LEU A 44 9.67 -0.51 -4.95
N PRO A 45 10.18 -0.78 -6.14
CA PRO A 45 9.51 -1.31 -7.32
C PRO A 45 9.43 -2.84 -7.39
N SER A 46 9.94 -3.55 -6.39
CA SER A 46 10.01 -5.01 -6.42
C SER A 46 8.68 -5.73 -6.20
N TYR A 47 7.68 -5.02 -5.68
CA TYR A 47 6.39 -5.58 -5.26
C TYR A 47 6.51 -6.63 -4.16
N LYS A 48 7.53 -6.49 -3.32
CA LYS A 48 7.74 -7.41 -2.21
C LYS A 48 6.73 -7.16 -1.11
N ILE A 49 5.95 -8.19 -0.77
CA ILE A 49 4.99 -8.14 0.33
C ILE A 49 5.68 -8.66 1.59
N THR A 50 5.70 -7.86 2.66
CA THR A 50 6.39 -8.24 3.90
C THR A 50 5.44 -8.58 5.05
N GLU A 51 4.24 -7.99 5.05
CA GLU A 51 3.27 -8.24 6.10
C GLU A 51 1.88 -8.29 5.50
N VAL A 52 1.10 -9.29 5.91
CA VAL A 52 -0.32 -9.37 5.56
C VAL A 52 -1.06 -9.84 6.79
N THR A 53 -2.01 -9.05 7.26
CA THR A 53 -2.84 -9.40 8.42
C THR A 53 -4.30 -9.19 8.07
N GLY A 54 -5.08 -10.26 8.11
CA GLY A 54 -6.53 -10.21 7.95
C GLY A 54 -7.04 -10.27 6.52
N PHE A 55 -6.22 -9.95 5.52
CA PHE A 55 -6.64 -10.00 4.13
C PHE A 55 -6.62 -11.43 3.59
N THR A 56 -7.64 -11.78 2.79
CA THR A 56 -7.65 -13.05 2.05
C THR A 56 -6.72 -12.96 0.85
N ASP A 57 -6.40 -14.10 0.24
CA ASP A 57 -5.56 -14.13 -0.97
C ASP A 57 -6.19 -13.33 -2.11
N GLU A 58 -7.52 -13.36 -2.23
CA GLU A 58 -8.23 -12.58 -3.25
C GLU A 58 -8.11 -11.09 -3.00
N GLU A 59 -8.21 -10.67 -1.74
CA GLU A 59 -8.04 -9.27 -1.38
C GLU A 59 -6.61 -8.79 -1.64
N VAL A 60 -5.61 -9.59 -1.29
CA VAL A 60 -4.21 -9.27 -1.57
C VAL A 60 -4.01 -9.06 -3.06
N LYS A 61 -4.54 -9.97 -3.89
CA LYS A 61 -4.44 -9.85 -5.34
C LYS A 61 -5.11 -8.58 -5.86
N LYS A 62 -6.29 -8.28 -5.35
CA LYS A 62 -7.03 -7.06 -5.72
C LYS A 62 -6.20 -5.81 -5.45
N TYR A 63 -5.66 -5.71 -4.24
CA TYR A 63 -4.87 -4.53 -3.87
C TYR A 63 -3.55 -4.46 -4.61
N MET A 64 -2.91 -5.60 -4.87
CA MET A 64 -1.69 -5.64 -5.67
C MET A 64 -1.93 -5.17 -7.10
N ASP A 65 -3.07 -5.54 -7.70
CA ASP A 65 -3.42 -5.07 -9.03
C ASP A 65 -3.59 -3.55 -9.06
N ILE A 66 -4.22 -2.99 -8.02
CA ILE A 66 -4.37 -1.53 -7.89
C ILE A 66 -3.00 -0.86 -7.77
N ILE A 67 -2.14 -1.40 -6.90
CA ILE A 67 -0.79 -0.84 -6.70
C ILE A 67 0.01 -0.91 -8.00
N LYS A 68 -0.03 -2.02 -8.71
CA LYS A 68 0.69 -2.17 -9.97
C LYS A 68 0.25 -1.14 -11.01
N SER A 69 -1.05 -0.85 -11.07
CA SER A 69 -1.57 0.14 -12.02
C SER A 69 -1.17 1.57 -11.66
N LYS A 70 -0.84 1.84 -10.41
CA LYS A 70 -0.51 3.17 -9.90
C LYS A 70 0.93 3.31 -9.42
N ALA A 71 1.74 2.26 -9.55
CA ALA A 71 3.08 2.24 -8.98
C ALA A 71 3.94 3.42 -9.44
N HIS A 72 3.87 3.79 -10.71
CA HIS A 72 4.66 4.90 -11.25
C HIS A 72 4.30 6.22 -10.57
N LEU A 73 3.03 6.43 -10.24
CA LEU A 73 2.60 7.64 -9.53
C LEU A 73 3.07 7.63 -8.08
N ILE A 74 2.96 6.47 -7.41
CA ILE A 74 3.41 6.34 -6.03
C ILE A 74 4.90 6.62 -5.93
N ILE A 75 5.69 6.05 -6.83
CA ILE A 75 7.15 6.26 -6.86
C ILE A 75 7.48 7.73 -7.11
N GLN A 76 6.77 8.36 -8.04
CA GLN A 76 6.95 9.77 -8.34
C GLN A 76 6.66 10.65 -7.12
N PHE A 77 5.52 10.43 -6.47
CA PHE A 77 5.14 11.22 -5.30
C PHE A 77 6.12 10.99 -4.14
N ALA A 78 6.59 9.77 -3.96
CA ALA A 78 7.58 9.46 -2.93
C ALA A 78 8.89 10.24 -3.17
N ALA A 79 9.31 10.35 -4.42
CA ALA A 79 10.53 11.08 -4.78
C ALA A 79 10.36 12.59 -4.56
N GLU A 80 9.14 13.09 -4.67
CA GLU A 80 8.83 14.51 -4.45
C GLU A 80 8.60 14.84 -2.97
N GLY A 81 8.56 13.84 -2.11
CA GLY A 81 8.35 14.03 -0.68
C GLY A 81 6.88 14.24 -0.31
N ASP A 82 5.98 13.79 -1.15
CA ASP A 82 4.53 13.90 -0.90
C ASP A 82 3.91 12.56 -0.60
#